data_b44e7a4a5fe888a5bd30ebb595dfca67
#
_entry.id   b44e7a4a5fe888a5bd30ebb595dfca67
#
_cell.length_a   1.000
_cell.length_b   1.000
_cell.length_c   1.000
_cell.angle_alpha   90.00
_cell.angle_beta   90.00
_cell.angle_gamma   90.00
#
_symmetry.space_group_name_H-M   'P 1'
#
loop_
_entity.id
_entity.type
_entity.pdbx_description
1 polymer ?
#
loop_
_entity_poly.entity_id
_entity_poly.type
_entity_poly.pdbx_seq_one_letter_code
_entity_poly.pdbx_strand_id
1 'polypeptide(L)'
;MDSAKRSSPKRRQWKIILEDLDTWQKYSFIFYDEVGIGRAKRNDNYEKYLPLHEDGRVSKQHCVIIQRGDCLYLMDDGSKNGTYLNGILVDRPTEVQREDVIGVGETRLEILRILRESE
;
A
#
# COMPACT_ATOMS: atom_id res chain seq x y z
N MET A 1 -4.85 -23.81 29.74
CA MET A 1 -4.51 -23.57 29.24
C MET A 1 -4.19 -23.18 28.63
N ASP A 2 -4.42 -22.77 28.48
CA ASP A 2 -4.21 -22.25 27.88
C ASP A 2 -3.79 -22.24 26.97
N SER A 3 -3.87 -22.55 26.84
CA SER A 3 -3.45 -22.69 25.87
C SER A 3 -3.76 -22.11 24.79
N ALA A 4 -4.50 -22.23 24.63
CA ALA A 4 -4.95 -21.66 23.51
C ALA A 4 -4.62 -20.37 23.37
N LYS A 5 -4.61 -19.79 24.26
CA LYS A 5 -4.34 -18.57 24.14
C LYS A 5 -3.22 -18.31 23.47
N ARG A 6 -2.47 -19.16 23.30
CA ARG A 6 -1.38 -18.87 22.62
C ARG A 6 -1.42 -19.29 21.32
N SER A 7 -2.39 -19.84 20.90
CA SER A 7 -2.37 -20.44 19.62
C SER A 7 -2.33 -19.47 18.48
N SER A 8 -2.87 -18.30 18.59
CA SER A 8 -2.86 -17.33 17.49
C SER A 8 -1.81 -16.28 17.72
N PRO A 9 -0.92 -16.07 16.75
CA PRO A 9 0.02 -14.98 16.88
C PRO A 9 -0.73 -13.67 16.95
N LYS A 10 -0.21 -12.77 17.74
CA LYS A 10 -0.78 -11.46 17.83
C LYS A 10 -0.54 -10.71 16.53
N ARG A 11 -1.56 -10.09 15.98
CA ARG A 11 -1.40 -9.24 14.80
C ARG A 11 -0.62 -8.00 15.19
N ARG A 12 0.24 -7.57 14.29
CA ARG A 12 1.05 -6.38 14.52
C ARG A 12 0.66 -5.30 13.56
N GLN A 13 0.67 -4.07 14.02
CA GLN A 13 0.40 -2.94 13.18
C GLN A 13 1.61 -2.57 12.36
N TRP A 14 1.33 -2.12 11.18
CA TRP A 14 2.32 -1.52 10.30
C TRP A 14 2.02 -0.04 10.16
N LYS A 15 3.07 0.72 9.87
CA LYS A 15 2.90 2.11 9.48
C LYS A 15 3.69 2.33 8.21
N ILE A 16 3.04 2.96 7.21
CA ILE A 16 3.72 3.33 5.98
C ILE A 16 3.51 4.83 5.77
N ILE A 17 4.56 5.50 5.33
CA ILE A 17 4.50 6.92 4.99
C ILE A 17 4.90 7.05 3.54
N LEU A 18 4.01 7.63 2.74
CA LEU A 18 4.20 7.85 1.32
C LEU A 18 4.28 9.34 1.04
N GLU A 19 5.06 9.72 0.04
CA GLU A 19 5.13 11.12 -0.38
C GLU A 19 4.92 11.21 -1.87
N ASP A 20 3.99 12.08 -2.28
CA ASP A 20 3.79 12.40 -3.69
C ASP A 20 4.98 13.27 -4.13
N LEU A 21 5.73 12.77 -5.11
CA LEU A 21 6.96 13.45 -5.53
C LEU A 21 6.70 14.74 -6.30
N ASP A 22 5.48 14.94 -6.79
CA ASP A 22 5.16 16.15 -7.54
C ASP A 22 4.55 17.24 -6.67
N THR A 23 3.83 16.87 -5.62
CA THR A 23 3.14 17.82 -4.75
C THR A 23 3.76 17.95 -3.37
N TRP A 24 4.65 17.03 -3.01
CA TRP A 24 5.27 16.95 -1.68
C TRP A 24 4.30 16.62 -0.57
N GLN A 25 3.08 16.24 -0.91
CA GLN A 25 2.11 15.84 0.10
C GLN A 25 2.45 14.47 0.65
N LYS A 26 2.36 14.33 1.97
CA LYS A 26 2.65 13.06 2.64
C LYS A 26 1.35 12.41 3.08
N TYR A 27 1.33 11.09 3.01
CA TYR A 27 0.21 10.26 3.44
C TYR A 27 0.74 9.22 4.41
N SER A 28 0.07 9.06 5.54
CA SER A 28 0.51 8.13 6.58
C SER A 28 -0.64 7.21 6.93
N PHE A 29 -0.36 5.91 6.93
CA PHE A 29 -1.36 4.90 7.24
C PHE A 29 -0.85 3.96 8.32
N ILE A 30 -1.72 3.67 9.30
CA ILE A 30 -1.48 2.63 10.29
C ILE A 30 -2.49 1.55 9.99
N PHE A 31 -2.04 0.32 9.80
CA PHE A 31 -2.89 -0.75 9.30
C PHE A 31 -2.38 -2.11 9.76
N TYR A 32 -3.22 -3.14 9.62
CA TYR A 32 -2.84 -4.51 9.89
C TYR A 32 -2.60 -5.28 8.60
N ASP A 33 -3.53 -5.20 7.65
CA ASP A 33 -3.49 -6.08 6.49
C ASP A 33 -3.22 -5.37 5.18
N GLU A 34 -3.81 -4.21 4.94
CA GLU A 34 -3.71 -3.64 3.60
C GLU A 34 -4.04 -2.16 3.53
N VAL A 35 -3.48 -1.53 2.48
CA VAL A 35 -3.79 -0.16 2.08
C VAL A 35 -4.06 -0.19 0.59
N GLY A 36 -5.28 0.16 0.18
CA GLY A 36 -5.63 0.27 -1.24
C GLY A 36 -5.33 1.66 -1.78
N ILE A 37 -5.15 1.75 -3.09
CA ILE A 37 -4.91 3.02 -3.79
C ILE A 37 -5.80 3.03 -5.03
N GLY A 38 -6.51 4.13 -5.27
CA GLY A 38 -7.34 4.23 -6.45
C GLY A 38 -7.87 5.64 -6.64
N ARG A 39 -8.62 5.84 -7.73
CA ARG A 39 -9.18 7.14 -8.06
C ARG A 39 -10.50 7.41 -7.36
N ALA A 40 -11.23 6.38 -6.96
CA ALA A 40 -12.49 6.60 -6.26
C ALA A 40 -12.23 7.41 -5.00
N LYS A 41 -13.13 8.31 -4.67
CA LYS A 41 -12.96 9.14 -3.49
C LYS A 41 -13.04 8.33 -2.22
N ARG A 42 -13.67 7.18 -2.29
CA ARG A 42 -13.89 6.31 -1.14
C ARG A 42 -13.95 4.88 -1.63
N ASN A 43 -13.36 3.97 -0.87
CA ASN A 43 -13.44 2.55 -1.19
C ASN A 43 -13.38 1.74 0.11
N ASP A 44 -14.54 1.22 0.52
CA ASP A 44 -14.66 0.48 1.77
C ASP A 44 -14.25 -0.98 1.64
N ASN A 45 -13.79 -1.41 0.45
CA ASN A 45 -13.30 -2.76 0.26
C ASN A 45 -11.90 -2.97 0.84
N TYR A 46 -11.22 -1.87 1.20
CA TYR A 46 -9.88 -1.95 1.78
C TYR A 46 -9.91 -1.51 3.23
N GLU A 47 -8.96 -2.02 4.01
CA GLU A 47 -8.83 -1.61 5.41
C GLU A 47 -8.49 -0.12 5.50
N LYS A 48 -7.52 0.33 4.71
CA LYS A 48 -7.16 1.73 4.58
C LYS A 48 -7.08 2.04 3.09
N TYR A 49 -7.25 3.30 2.73
CA TYR A 49 -7.36 3.64 1.32
C TYR A 49 -6.82 5.03 1.05
N LEU A 50 -6.02 5.15 0.00
CA LEU A 50 -5.50 6.42 -0.49
C LEU A 50 -6.25 6.80 -1.76
N PRO A 51 -7.10 7.84 -1.71
CA PRO A 51 -7.78 8.29 -2.92
C PRO A 51 -6.90 9.25 -3.71
N LEU A 52 -6.63 8.92 -4.95
CA LEU A 52 -5.94 9.79 -5.89
C LEU A 52 -6.98 10.30 -6.88
N HIS A 53 -7.99 10.99 -6.38
CA HIS A 53 -9.20 11.27 -7.16
C HIS A 53 -9.00 12.31 -8.25
N GLU A 54 -7.89 13.02 -8.24
CA GLU A 54 -7.62 14.01 -9.27
C GLU A 54 -6.74 13.49 -10.40
N ASP A 55 -6.25 12.27 -10.28
CA ASP A 55 -5.43 11.68 -11.35
C ASP A 55 -6.30 10.80 -12.23
N GLY A 56 -6.67 11.32 -13.41
CA GLY A 56 -7.58 10.64 -14.32
C GLY A 56 -7.03 9.36 -14.91
N ARG A 57 -5.73 9.10 -14.79
CA ARG A 57 -5.13 7.87 -15.28
C ARG A 57 -5.08 6.77 -14.24
N VAL A 58 -5.47 7.07 -13.01
CA VAL A 58 -5.58 6.08 -11.96
C VAL A 58 -6.95 5.42 -12.07
N SER A 59 -7.00 4.10 -12.03
CA SER A 59 -8.27 3.36 -12.05
C SER A 59 -9.00 3.55 -10.73
N LYS A 60 -10.32 3.39 -10.74
CA LYS A 60 -11.10 3.56 -9.52
C LYS A 60 -10.57 2.68 -8.41
N GLN A 61 -10.17 1.46 -8.75
CA GLN A 61 -9.50 0.54 -7.85
C GLN A 61 -8.23 0.14 -8.58
N HIS A 62 -7.06 0.57 -8.09
CA HIS A 62 -5.85 0.49 -8.90
C HIS A 62 -4.85 -0.52 -8.39
N CYS A 63 -4.42 -0.40 -7.15
CA CYS A 63 -3.45 -1.32 -6.58
C CYS A 63 -3.62 -1.38 -5.08
N VAL A 64 -2.88 -2.29 -4.45
CA VAL A 64 -2.99 -2.50 -3.01
C VAL A 64 -1.62 -2.87 -2.45
N ILE A 65 -1.33 -2.37 -1.25
CA ILE A 65 -0.16 -2.77 -0.48
C ILE A 65 -0.67 -3.73 0.58
N ILE A 66 -0.12 -4.95 0.60
CA ILE A 66 -0.58 -5.99 1.51
C ILE A 66 0.55 -6.47 2.39
N GLN A 67 0.18 -6.92 3.59
CA GLN A 67 1.10 -7.53 4.53
C GLN A 67 1.08 -9.04 4.31
N ARG A 68 2.27 -9.64 4.21
CA ARG A 68 2.43 -11.09 4.21
C ARG A 68 3.67 -11.44 4.99
N GLY A 69 3.51 -12.21 6.06
CA GLY A 69 4.66 -12.53 6.91
C GLY A 69 5.25 -11.27 7.47
N ASP A 70 6.54 -11.09 7.24
CA ASP A 70 7.27 -9.97 7.80
C ASP A 70 7.48 -8.83 6.80
N CYS A 71 6.79 -8.85 5.66
CA CYS A 71 7.04 -7.91 4.58
C CYS A 71 5.76 -7.31 4.04
N LEU A 72 5.90 -6.20 3.34
CA LEU A 72 4.81 -5.60 2.58
C LEU A 72 5.05 -5.82 1.09
N TYR A 73 3.98 -6.05 0.37
CA TYR A 73 4.00 -6.30 -1.07
C TYR A 73 3.03 -5.39 -1.78
N LEU A 74 3.41 -4.95 -2.97
CA LEU A 74 2.55 -4.17 -3.86
C LEU A 74 1.96 -5.10 -4.90
N MET A 75 0.65 -4.99 -5.12
CA MET A 75 -0.06 -5.76 -6.14
C MET A 75 -0.91 -4.84 -6.98
N ASP A 76 -0.93 -5.07 -8.29
CA ASP A 76 -1.90 -4.41 -9.14
C ASP A 76 -3.26 -5.05 -8.88
N ASP A 77 -4.32 -4.25 -8.89
CA ASP A 77 -5.67 -4.74 -8.56
C ASP A 77 -6.60 -4.49 -9.75
N GLY A 78 -6.17 -4.92 -10.93
CA GLY A 78 -6.98 -4.82 -12.13
C GLY A 78 -6.94 -3.45 -12.79
N SER A 79 -5.85 -2.69 -12.63
CA SER A 79 -5.78 -1.36 -13.17
C SER A 79 -5.73 -1.36 -14.70
N LYS A 80 -6.21 -0.27 -15.29
CA LYS A 80 -6.20 -0.12 -16.75
C LYS A 80 -4.80 0.21 -17.26
N ASN A 81 -4.07 1.05 -16.55
CA ASN A 81 -2.78 1.54 -17.02
C ASN A 81 -1.57 0.92 -16.36
N GLY A 82 -1.79 0.00 -15.43
CA GLY A 82 -0.70 -0.70 -14.76
C GLY A 82 -0.20 0.00 -13.51
N THR A 83 0.47 -0.78 -12.68
CA THR A 83 1.12 -0.31 -11.46
C THR A 83 2.61 -0.57 -11.63
N TYR A 84 3.43 0.39 -11.22
CA TYR A 84 4.86 0.31 -11.41
C TYR A 84 5.59 0.48 -10.09
N LEU A 85 6.71 -0.22 -9.95
CA LEU A 85 7.60 -0.07 -8.81
C LEU A 85 8.98 0.26 -9.35
N ASN A 86 9.48 1.45 -9.04
CA ASN A 86 10.76 1.94 -9.55
C ASN A 86 10.81 1.87 -11.07
N GLY A 87 9.68 2.18 -11.73
CA GLY A 87 9.59 2.18 -13.17
C GLY A 87 9.36 0.83 -13.83
N ILE A 88 9.27 -0.24 -13.04
CA ILE A 88 9.09 -1.60 -13.58
C ILE A 88 7.67 -2.04 -13.32
N LEU A 89 7.02 -2.59 -14.34
CA LEU A 89 5.63 -3.04 -14.24
C LEU A 89 5.50 -4.15 -13.21
N VAL A 90 4.54 -3.99 -12.32
CA VAL A 90 4.24 -4.97 -11.26
C VAL A 90 3.24 -5.97 -11.84
N ASP A 91 3.72 -7.16 -12.20
CA ASP A 91 2.87 -8.21 -12.76
C ASP A 91 2.57 -9.33 -11.76
N ARG A 92 3.09 -9.22 -10.55
CA ARG A 92 2.87 -10.16 -9.45
C ARG A 92 3.15 -9.44 -8.15
N PRO A 93 2.73 -9.97 -7.00
CA PRO A 93 3.05 -9.33 -5.73
C PRO A 93 4.56 -9.12 -5.62
N THR A 94 4.96 -7.89 -5.37
CA THR A 94 6.37 -7.50 -5.34
C THR A 94 6.68 -6.80 -4.03
N GLU A 95 7.69 -7.27 -3.34
CA GLU A 95 8.06 -6.71 -2.05
C GLU A 95 8.47 -5.25 -2.21
N VAL A 96 8.02 -4.40 -1.27
CA VAL A 96 8.37 -2.98 -1.26
C VAL A 96 9.22 -2.66 -0.05
N GLN A 97 10.09 -1.66 -0.22
CA GLN A 97 11.01 -1.22 0.82
C GLN A 97 11.05 0.29 0.84
N ARG A 98 11.67 0.83 1.90
CA ARG A 98 11.88 2.25 1.99
C ARG A 98 12.65 2.74 0.77
N GLU A 99 12.27 3.91 0.28
CA GLU A 99 12.85 4.58 -0.88
C GLU A 99 12.34 4.06 -2.22
N ASP A 100 11.57 2.98 -2.24
CA ASP A 100 10.93 2.57 -3.49
C ASP A 100 9.89 3.59 -3.92
N VAL A 101 9.69 3.72 -5.23
CA VAL A 101 8.73 4.65 -5.81
C VAL A 101 7.63 3.86 -6.51
N ILE A 102 6.40 4.07 -6.05
CA ILE A 102 5.22 3.45 -6.64
C ILE A 102 4.67 4.40 -7.69
N GLY A 103 4.49 3.90 -8.92
CA GLY A 103 3.91 4.68 -10.01
C GLY A 103 2.53 4.20 -10.34
N VAL A 104 1.54 5.08 -10.25
CA VAL A 104 0.15 4.81 -10.63
C VAL A 104 -0.37 6.02 -11.39
N GLY A 105 -0.86 5.78 -12.61
CA GLY A 105 -1.27 6.89 -13.46
C GLY A 105 -0.11 7.85 -13.68
N GLU A 106 -0.35 9.12 -13.38
CA GLU A 106 0.70 10.14 -13.44
C GLU A 106 1.30 10.44 -12.07
N THR A 107 0.89 9.72 -11.05
CA THR A 107 1.30 9.95 -9.67
C THR A 107 2.48 9.05 -9.33
N ARG A 108 3.48 9.62 -8.66
CA ARG A 108 4.64 8.88 -8.15
C ARG A 108 4.70 9.05 -6.64
N LEU A 109 4.69 7.93 -5.92
CA LEU A 109 4.68 7.95 -4.46
C LEU A 109 5.93 7.26 -3.95
N GLU A 110 6.78 8.02 -3.29
CA GLU A 110 7.97 7.43 -2.67
C GLU A 110 7.61 6.90 -1.29
N ILE A 111 8.10 5.72 -0.95
CA ILE A 111 7.93 5.15 0.38
C ILE A 111 9.00 5.75 1.27
N LEU A 112 8.62 6.65 2.16
CA LEU A 112 9.56 7.29 3.07
C LEU A 112 9.91 6.42 4.27
N ARG A 113 8.94 5.70 4.81
CA ARG A 113 9.12 4.88 5.99
C ARG A 113 8.22 3.68 5.94
N ILE A 114 8.72 2.56 6.42
CA ILE A 114 7.92 1.39 6.74
C ILE A 114 8.32 1.00 8.15
N LEU A 115 7.35 0.97 9.05
CA LEU A 115 7.57 0.62 10.45
C LEU A 115 6.64 -0.52 10.82
N ARG A 116 7.14 -1.42 11.64
CA ARG A 116 6.35 -2.53 12.14
C ARG A 116 6.35 -2.46 13.65
N GLU A 117 5.18 -2.63 14.25
CA GLU A 117 5.04 -2.62 15.69
C GLU A 117 5.91 -3.70 16.30
N SER A 118 6.70 -3.35 17.30
CA SER A 118 7.52 -4.35 17.96
C SER A 118 6.70 -5.10 19.00
N GLU A 119 7.18 -6.28 19.34
CA GLU A 119 6.50 -7.08 20.36
C GLU A 119 6.64 -6.51 21.73
#